data_7d48a4f013972b3725fef0f477d79db8
#
_entry.id   7d48a4f013972b3725fef0f477d79db8
#
_cell.length_a   1.000
_cell.length_b   1.000
_cell.length_c   1.000
_cell.angle_alpha   90.00
_cell.angle_beta   90.00
_cell.angle_gamma   90.00
#
_symmetry.space_group_name_H-M   'P 1'
#
loop_
_entity.id
_entity.type
_entity.pdbx_description
1 polymer ?
#
loop_
_entity_poly.entity_id
_entity_poly.type
_entity_poly.pdbx_seq_one_letter_code
_entity_poly.pdbx_strand_id
1 'polypeptide(L)'
;MESLYAYIPTDRRHALAQGSDLPDYATGAALFADISGFTPLTEALAEALGPQRGADELTRWLNQVYDTLVTEIESYHGSVISFGGDAVTCWFDDNKGSLPAALRAAASALAVQRAMQQFARVEIPGAGNVSLAIKVVVTVGPARRFLIGDPAIQLVDTLAGETLYRLED
;
A
#
# COMPACT_ATOMS: atom_id res chain seq x y z
N MET A 1 -1.31 -23.12 4.02
CA MET A 1 -0.48 -22.84 2.84
C MET A 1 -0.93 -21.46 2.39
N GLU A 2 -0.13 -20.42 2.71
CA GLU A 2 -0.42 -19.06 2.25
C GLU A 2 -0.39 -19.06 0.71
N SER A 3 -1.38 -18.44 0.11
CA SER A 3 -1.51 -18.38 -1.34
C SER A 3 -0.38 -17.48 -1.89
N LEU A 4 0.47 -18.00 -2.78
CA LEU A 4 1.48 -17.21 -3.49
C LEU A 4 0.89 -16.00 -4.23
N TYR A 5 -0.40 -16.02 -4.50
CA TYR A 5 -1.14 -14.90 -5.10
C TYR A 5 -1.18 -13.64 -4.22
N ALA A 6 -0.96 -13.76 -2.90
CA ALA A 6 -0.93 -12.60 -1.99
C ALA A 6 0.26 -11.65 -2.25
N TYR A 7 1.31 -12.12 -2.92
CA TYR A 7 2.51 -11.32 -3.25
C TYR A 7 2.47 -10.69 -4.65
N ILE A 8 1.38 -10.88 -5.38
CA ILE A 8 1.20 -10.36 -6.75
C ILE A 8 0.16 -9.24 -6.71
N PRO A 9 0.43 -8.07 -7.31
CA PRO A 9 -0.56 -6.99 -7.44
C PRO A 9 -1.89 -7.48 -8.00
N THR A 10 -3.00 -7.01 -7.45
CA THR A 10 -4.35 -7.51 -7.77
C THR A 10 -4.68 -7.45 -9.25
N ASP A 11 -4.30 -6.37 -9.94
CA ASP A 11 -4.53 -6.24 -11.37
C ASP A 11 -3.67 -7.20 -12.21
N ARG A 12 -2.42 -7.47 -11.83
CA ARG A 12 -1.56 -8.49 -12.45
C ARG A 12 -2.18 -9.87 -12.27
N ARG A 13 -2.64 -10.17 -11.07
CA ARG A 13 -3.32 -11.42 -10.74
C ARG A 13 -4.55 -11.65 -11.60
N HIS A 14 -5.36 -10.60 -11.81
CA HIS A 14 -6.53 -10.68 -12.69
C HIS A 14 -6.15 -10.89 -14.15
N ALA A 15 -5.11 -10.21 -14.65
CA ALA A 15 -4.61 -10.40 -16.01
C ALA A 15 -4.14 -11.85 -16.23
N LEU A 16 -3.32 -12.37 -15.34
CA LEU A 16 -2.83 -13.75 -15.39
C LEU A 16 -3.98 -14.78 -15.34
N ALA A 17 -4.99 -14.56 -14.51
CA ALA A 17 -6.17 -15.43 -14.43
C ALA A 17 -6.98 -15.46 -15.74
N GLN A 18 -6.89 -14.40 -16.55
CA GLN A 18 -7.53 -14.29 -17.87
C GLN A 18 -6.62 -14.74 -19.04
N GLY A 19 -5.41 -15.24 -18.72
CA GLY A 19 -4.43 -15.64 -19.73
C GLY A 19 -3.85 -14.47 -20.53
N SER A 20 -3.89 -13.26 -19.95
CA SER A 20 -3.36 -12.02 -20.54
C SER A 20 -2.25 -11.43 -19.69
N ASP A 21 -1.55 -10.42 -20.20
CA ASP A 21 -0.56 -9.67 -19.45
C ASP A 21 -0.97 -8.19 -19.36
N LEU A 22 -0.34 -7.45 -18.45
CA LEU A 22 -0.52 -6.01 -18.36
C LEU A 22 0.35 -5.31 -19.40
N PRO A 23 -0.13 -4.21 -20.03
CA PRO A 23 0.68 -3.45 -20.99
C PRO A 23 1.88 -2.79 -20.28
N ASP A 24 3.02 -2.72 -20.99
CA ASP A 24 4.22 -2.05 -20.48
C ASP A 24 4.04 -0.55 -20.24
N TYR A 25 3.11 0.07 -20.95
CA TYR A 25 2.76 1.48 -20.84
C TYR A 25 1.28 1.63 -20.53
N ALA A 26 0.97 2.40 -19.53
CA ALA A 26 -0.40 2.71 -19.11
C ALA A 26 -0.51 4.18 -18.70
N THR A 27 -1.69 4.75 -18.87
CA THR A 27 -2.08 6.03 -18.25
C THR A 27 -2.96 5.77 -17.05
N GLY A 28 -2.81 6.61 -16.03
CA GLY A 28 -3.58 6.42 -14.80
C GLY A 28 -3.15 7.35 -13.69
N ALA A 29 -3.33 6.92 -12.47
CA ALA A 29 -2.90 7.63 -11.29
C ALA A 29 -2.05 6.73 -10.39
N ALA A 30 -0.94 7.27 -9.90
CA ALA A 30 -0.16 6.67 -8.83
C ALA A 30 -0.56 7.28 -7.49
N LEU A 31 -0.70 6.46 -6.48
CA LEU A 31 -0.92 6.88 -5.10
C LEU A 31 0.24 6.35 -4.26
N PHE A 32 0.85 7.25 -3.50
CA PHE A 32 1.85 6.93 -2.49
C PHE A 32 1.29 7.25 -1.12
N ALA A 33 1.35 6.31 -0.21
CA ALA A 33 0.89 6.46 1.16
C ALA A 33 2.05 6.13 2.10
N ASP A 34 2.40 7.06 2.97
CA ASP A 34 3.48 6.96 3.95
C ASP A 34 2.89 7.02 5.37
N ILE A 35 3.15 5.99 6.16
CA ILE A 35 2.60 5.84 7.49
C ILE A 35 3.64 6.27 8.52
N SER A 36 3.30 7.24 9.34
CA SER A 36 4.16 7.71 10.43
C SER A 36 3.67 7.21 11.79
N GLY A 37 4.62 7.06 12.74
CA GLY A 37 4.33 6.63 14.10
C GLY A 37 4.71 5.20 14.41
N PHE A 38 5.24 4.42 13.47
CA PHE A 38 5.66 3.05 13.75
C PHE A 38 6.89 2.96 14.65
N THR A 39 7.84 3.88 14.54
CA THR A 39 9.01 3.90 15.44
C THR A 39 8.60 4.11 16.91
N PRO A 40 7.85 5.17 17.26
CA PRO A 40 7.32 5.30 18.61
C PRO A 40 6.46 4.12 19.07
N LEU A 41 5.67 3.52 18.19
CA LEU A 41 4.86 2.34 18.49
C LEU A 41 5.76 1.15 18.85
N THR A 42 6.79 0.91 18.07
CA THR A 42 7.75 -0.18 18.30
C THR A 42 8.46 -0.03 19.63
N GLU A 43 8.96 1.17 19.94
CA GLU A 43 9.65 1.47 21.19
C GLU A 43 8.73 1.29 22.41
N ALA A 44 7.52 1.84 22.36
CA ALA A 44 6.55 1.72 23.44
C ALA A 44 6.09 0.28 23.68
N LEU A 45 5.89 -0.51 22.62
CA LEU A 45 5.55 -1.94 22.73
C LEU A 45 6.71 -2.77 23.31
N ALA A 46 7.94 -2.49 22.90
CA ALA A 46 9.13 -3.16 23.41
C ALA A 46 9.37 -2.85 24.90
N GLU A 47 9.15 -1.58 25.32
CA GLU A 47 9.26 -1.16 26.72
C GLU A 47 8.18 -1.79 27.59
N ALA A 48 6.92 -1.79 27.14
CA ALA A 48 5.80 -2.27 27.94
C ALA A 48 5.73 -3.80 28.04
N LEU A 49 6.05 -4.52 26.97
CA LEU A 49 5.82 -5.97 26.83
C LEU A 49 7.10 -6.80 26.74
N GLY A 50 8.24 -6.15 26.62
CA GLY A 50 9.52 -6.77 26.28
C GLY A 50 9.67 -7.07 24.78
N PRO A 51 10.90 -7.34 24.30
CA PRO A 51 11.21 -7.34 22.87
C PRO A 51 10.41 -8.36 22.05
N GLN A 52 10.21 -9.58 22.56
CA GLN A 52 9.53 -10.63 21.81
C GLN A 52 8.02 -10.38 21.72
N ARG A 53 7.35 -10.17 22.83
CA ARG A 53 5.90 -9.88 22.84
C ARG A 53 5.57 -8.53 22.21
N GLY A 54 6.47 -7.55 22.33
CA GLY A 54 6.36 -6.26 21.63
C GLY A 54 6.39 -6.44 20.12
N ALA A 55 7.26 -7.30 19.57
CA ALA A 55 7.33 -7.60 18.16
C ALA A 55 6.06 -8.32 17.64
N ASP A 56 5.53 -9.27 18.40
CA ASP A 56 4.28 -9.97 18.05
C ASP A 56 3.09 -8.97 17.99
N GLU A 57 3.02 -8.08 18.97
CA GLU A 57 1.97 -7.07 19.03
C GLU A 57 2.12 -6.01 17.92
N LEU A 58 3.35 -5.59 17.61
CA LEU A 58 3.64 -4.72 16.48
C LEU A 58 3.17 -5.35 15.16
N THR A 59 3.47 -6.63 14.95
CA THR A 59 3.02 -7.37 13.75
C THR A 59 1.50 -7.36 13.63
N ARG A 60 0.79 -7.51 14.75
CA ARG A 60 -0.68 -7.42 14.76
C ARG A 60 -1.19 -6.04 14.35
N TRP A 61 -0.58 -4.96 14.87
CA TRP A 61 -0.94 -3.59 14.49
C TRP A 61 -0.63 -3.30 13.02
N LEU A 62 0.55 -3.72 12.55
CA LEU A 62 0.93 -3.59 11.13
C LEU A 62 -0.10 -4.26 10.21
N ASN A 63 -0.48 -5.51 10.52
CA ASN A 63 -1.48 -6.22 9.74
C ASN A 63 -2.82 -5.50 9.70
N GLN A 64 -3.30 -4.95 10.83
CA GLN A 64 -4.56 -4.19 10.86
C GLN A 64 -4.50 -2.91 10.03
N VAL A 65 -3.38 -2.18 10.10
CA VAL A 65 -3.17 -0.96 9.32
C VAL A 65 -3.13 -1.28 7.83
N TYR A 66 -2.32 -2.25 7.42
CA TYR A 66 -2.20 -2.61 6.00
C TYR A 66 -3.48 -3.22 5.44
N ASP A 67 -4.19 -4.05 6.20
CA ASP A 67 -5.50 -4.59 5.79
C ASP A 67 -6.50 -3.46 5.53
N THR A 68 -6.54 -2.46 6.41
CA THR A 68 -7.36 -1.26 6.24
C THR A 68 -6.98 -0.50 4.96
N LEU A 69 -5.69 -0.25 4.72
CA LEU A 69 -5.22 0.46 3.54
C LEU A 69 -5.55 -0.29 2.25
N VAL A 70 -5.20 -1.58 2.19
CA VAL A 70 -5.43 -2.42 1.00
C VAL A 70 -6.92 -2.49 0.68
N THR A 71 -7.78 -2.67 1.69
CA THR A 71 -9.23 -2.72 1.52
C THR A 71 -9.77 -1.43 0.88
N GLU A 72 -9.35 -0.27 1.38
CA GLU A 72 -9.78 1.01 0.83
C GLU A 72 -9.25 1.23 -0.59
N ILE A 73 -7.98 0.90 -0.86
CA ILE A 73 -7.38 1.04 -2.19
C ILE A 73 -8.10 0.15 -3.21
N GLU A 74 -8.32 -1.12 -2.89
CA GLU A 74 -8.99 -2.07 -3.78
C GLU A 74 -10.47 -1.72 -4.02
N SER A 75 -11.17 -1.15 -3.04
CA SER A 75 -12.57 -0.70 -3.20
C SER A 75 -12.76 0.35 -4.29
N TYR A 76 -11.71 1.12 -4.59
CA TYR A 76 -11.66 2.09 -5.70
C TYR A 76 -10.96 1.54 -6.95
N HIS A 77 -10.78 0.22 -7.06
CA HIS A 77 -10.07 -0.45 -8.16
C HIS A 77 -8.61 0.01 -8.30
N GLY A 78 -7.97 0.35 -7.21
CA GLY A 78 -6.52 0.50 -7.11
C GLY A 78 -5.84 -0.86 -6.93
N SER A 79 -4.58 -0.94 -7.29
CA SER A 79 -3.75 -2.12 -7.09
C SER A 79 -2.51 -1.73 -6.32
N VAL A 80 -2.22 -2.43 -5.23
CA VAL A 80 -0.97 -2.23 -4.49
C VAL A 80 0.16 -2.86 -5.31
N ILE A 81 1.18 -2.07 -5.63
CA ILE A 81 2.31 -2.47 -6.44
C ILE A 81 3.46 -2.92 -5.55
N SER A 82 3.78 -2.13 -4.52
CA SER A 82 4.90 -2.42 -3.63
C SER A 82 4.70 -1.83 -2.24
N PHE A 83 5.35 -2.47 -1.29
CA PHE A 83 5.56 -1.98 0.07
C PHE A 83 7.02 -1.59 0.23
N GLY A 84 7.28 -0.41 0.75
CA GLY A 84 8.63 0.11 1.00
C GLY A 84 8.76 0.57 2.45
N GLY A 85 9.05 -0.37 3.37
CA GLY A 85 9.09 -0.06 4.80
C GLY A 85 7.70 0.28 5.32
N ASP A 86 7.47 1.55 5.65
CA ASP A 86 6.20 2.12 6.11
C ASP A 86 5.38 2.79 4.98
N ALA A 87 5.86 2.70 3.76
CA ALA A 87 5.21 3.29 2.59
C ALA A 87 4.57 2.23 1.67
N VAL A 88 3.52 2.64 0.98
CA VAL A 88 2.79 1.81 0.00
C VAL A 88 2.66 2.59 -1.30
N THR A 89 3.04 1.95 -2.41
CA THR A 89 2.84 2.49 -3.76
C THR A 89 1.71 1.74 -4.45
N CYS A 90 0.75 2.48 -5.00
CA CYS A 90 -0.43 1.93 -5.66
C CYS A 90 -0.62 2.52 -7.05
N TRP A 91 -1.31 1.76 -7.91
CA TRP A 91 -1.66 2.18 -9.27
C TRP A 91 -3.15 2.04 -9.53
N PHE A 92 -3.71 3.06 -10.18
CA PHE A 92 -5.09 3.12 -10.68
C PHE A 92 -5.04 3.29 -12.19
N ASP A 93 -5.36 2.25 -12.93
CA ASP A 93 -5.33 2.26 -14.40
C ASP A 93 -6.57 2.95 -14.97
N ASP A 94 -6.41 3.85 -15.97
CA ASP A 94 -7.54 4.53 -16.62
C ASP A 94 -8.47 3.58 -17.37
N ASN A 95 -7.97 2.42 -17.78
CA ASN A 95 -8.79 1.41 -18.48
C ASN A 95 -9.63 0.54 -17.51
N LYS A 96 -9.56 0.79 -16.20
CA LYS A 96 -10.32 0.04 -15.19
C LYS A 96 -11.35 0.93 -14.49
N GLY A 97 -12.50 0.33 -14.20
CA GLY A 97 -13.59 1.04 -13.53
C GLY A 97 -14.38 1.99 -14.45
N SER A 98 -15.43 2.58 -13.92
CA SER A 98 -16.34 3.49 -14.66
C SER A 98 -15.95 4.97 -14.54
N LEU A 99 -15.04 5.30 -13.62
CA LEU A 99 -14.56 6.66 -13.36
C LEU A 99 -13.07 6.80 -13.73
N PRO A 100 -12.62 8.00 -14.13
CA PRO A 100 -11.20 8.27 -14.35
C PRO A 100 -10.32 7.87 -13.17
N ALA A 101 -9.13 7.35 -13.44
CA ALA A 101 -8.18 6.92 -12.41
C ALA A 101 -7.86 8.02 -11.39
N ALA A 102 -7.72 9.27 -11.86
CA ALA A 102 -7.49 10.43 -11.01
C ALA A 102 -8.58 10.61 -9.92
N LEU A 103 -9.84 10.46 -10.29
CA LEU A 103 -10.97 10.59 -9.34
C LEU A 103 -11.00 9.40 -8.37
N ARG A 104 -10.75 8.19 -8.85
CA ARG A 104 -10.71 6.99 -8.02
C ARG A 104 -9.56 7.05 -7.00
N ALA A 105 -8.37 7.46 -7.44
CA ALA A 105 -7.21 7.63 -6.59
C ALA A 105 -7.44 8.73 -5.53
N ALA A 106 -7.99 9.87 -5.91
CA ALA A 106 -8.31 10.95 -4.96
C ALA A 106 -9.37 10.52 -3.94
N ALA A 107 -10.42 9.82 -4.38
CA ALA A 107 -11.45 9.30 -3.48
C ALA A 107 -10.87 8.24 -2.53
N SER A 108 -10.03 7.33 -3.04
CA SER A 108 -9.29 6.35 -2.24
C SER A 108 -8.38 7.02 -1.21
N ALA A 109 -7.62 8.06 -1.59
CA ALA A 109 -6.78 8.82 -0.67
C ALA A 109 -7.57 9.40 0.52
N LEU A 110 -8.74 9.97 0.25
CA LEU A 110 -9.63 10.49 1.30
C LEU A 110 -10.22 9.37 2.17
N ALA A 111 -10.58 8.23 1.57
CA ALA A 111 -11.10 7.07 2.30
C ALA A 111 -10.03 6.48 3.21
N VAL A 112 -8.81 6.29 2.71
CA VAL A 112 -7.64 5.86 3.47
C VAL A 112 -7.38 6.80 4.67
N GLN A 113 -7.37 8.12 4.45
CA GLN A 113 -7.16 9.07 5.56
C GLN A 113 -8.25 8.98 6.63
N ARG A 114 -9.51 8.78 6.23
CA ARG A 114 -10.62 8.59 7.17
C ARG A 114 -10.49 7.28 7.94
N ALA A 115 -10.20 6.20 7.24
CA ALA A 115 -10.04 4.88 7.84
C ALA A 115 -8.87 4.84 8.84
N MET A 116 -7.78 5.57 8.56
CA MET A 116 -6.63 5.68 9.45
C MET A 116 -6.92 6.41 10.76
N GLN A 117 -8.00 7.15 10.87
CA GLN A 117 -8.37 7.84 12.11
C GLN A 117 -8.62 6.88 13.28
N GLN A 118 -9.00 5.64 13.03
CA GLN A 118 -9.12 4.62 14.07
C GLN A 118 -7.79 4.32 14.76
N PHE A 119 -6.64 4.59 14.12
CA PHE A 119 -5.30 4.40 14.63
C PHE A 119 -4.66 5.69 15.18
N ALA A 120 -5.40 6.80 15.17
CA ALA A 120 -4.90 8.07 15.68
C ALA A 120 -4.59 8.03 17.19
N ARG A 121 -5.09 7.00 17.89
CA ARG A 121 -4.83 6.76 19.32
C ARG A 121 -4.77 5.27 19.59
N VAL A 122 -3.56 4.74 19.59
CA VAL A 122 -3.26 3.35 19.97
C VAL A 122 -2.89 3.32 21.45
N GLU A 123 -3.71 2.69 22.28
CA GLU A 123 -3.46 2.55 23.72
C GLU A 123 -2.54 1.36 23.98
N ILE A 124 -1.42 1.62 24.66
CA ILE A 124 -0.45 0.59 25.03
C ILE A 124 -0.45 0.46 26.55
N PRO A 125 -0.84 -0.70 27.09
CA PRO A 125 -0.86 -0.93 28.54
C PRO A 125 0.50 -0.65 29.18
N GLY A 126 0.55 0.32 30.10
CA GLY A 126 1.78 0.68 30.81
C GLY A 126 2.70 1.67 30.10
N ALA A 127 2.48 1.99 28.81
CA ALA A 127 3.31 2.93 28.04
C ALA A 127 2.54 4.13 27.45
N GLY A 128 1.21 4.24 27.72
CA GLY A 128 0.40 5.37 27.29
C GLY A 128 -0.17 5.21 25.88
N ASN A 129 -0.23 6.31 25.12
CA ASN A 129 -0.85 6.33 23.79
C ASN A 129 0.18 6.69 22.72
N VAL A 130 0.13 5.97 21.59
CA VAL A 130 0.87 6.30 20.37
C VAL A 130 -0.13 6.65 19.27
N SER A 131 0.20 7.61 18.43
CA SER A 131 -0.61 8.00 17.27
C SER A 131 0.05 7.50 16.00
N LEU A 132 -0.72 6.80 15.16
CA LEU A 132 -0.37 6.55 13.77
C LEU A 132 -1.07 7.57 12.89
N ALA A 133 -0.35 8.08 11.90
CA ALA A 133 -0.88 9.01 10.91
C ALA A 133 -0.44 8.59 9.51
N ILE A 134 -1.08 9.12 8.48
CA ILE A 134 -0.76 8.82 7.08
C ILE A 134 -0.68 10.08 6.25
N LYS A 135 0.35 10.17 5.42
CA LYS A 135 0.45 11.12 4.32
C LYS A 135 0.12 10.40 3.02
N VAL A 136 -0.69 11.02 2.19
CA VAL A 136 -1.06 10.45 0.90
C VAL A 136 -0.82 11.47 -0.18
N VAL A 137 -0.12 11.06 -1.23
CA VAL A 137 0.14 11.85 -2.43
C VAL A 137 -0.47 11.12 -3.62
N VAL A 138 -1.09 11.86 -4.52
CA VAL A 138 -1.65 11.32 -5.77
C VAL A 138 -1.08 12.10 -6.94
N THR A 139 -0.56 11.39 -7.92
CA THR A 139 -0.08 11.96 -9.20
C THR A 139 -0.77 11.27 -10.36
N VAL A 140 -0.90 11.97 -11.48
CA VAL A 140 -1.62 11.48 -12.66
C VAL A 140 -0.72 11.59 -13.88
N GLY A 141 -0.72 10.58 -14.73
CA GLY A 141 0.03 10.58 -15.98
C GLY A 141 0.38 9.20 -16.48
N PRO A 142 1.27 9.13 -17.48
CA PRO A 142 1.77 7.88 -18.00
C PRO A 142 2.77 7.25 -17.03
N ALA A 143 2.72 5.93 -16.95
CA ALA A 143 3.72 5.14 -16.26
C ALA A 143 4.11 3.93 -17.10
N ARG A 144 5.30 3.44 -16.87
CA ARG A 144 5.79 2.17 -17.39
C ARG A 144 5.68 1.12 -16.31
N ARG A 145 5.14 -0.04 -16.68
CA ARG A 145 4.97 -1.17 -15.78
C ARG A 145 5.60 -2.41 -16.37
N PHE A 146 6.45 -3.08 -15.64
CA PHE A 146 7.20 -4.23 -16.12
C PHE A 146 7.63 -5.14 -14.97
N LEU A 147 7.95 -6.38 -15.32
CA LEU A 147 8.50 -7.36 -14.40
C LEU A 147 10.03 -7.32 -14.46
N ILE A 148 10.69 -7.30 -13.33
CA ILE A 148 12.13 -7.43 -13.18
C ILE A 148 12.49 -8.64 -12.33
N GLY A 149 13.58 -9.31 -12.67
CA GLY A 149 14.10 -10.46 -11.94
C GLY A 149 14.31 -11.67 -12.84
N ASP A 150 14.64 -12.78 -12.21
CA ASP A 150 14.79 -14.08 -12.86
C ASP A 150 13.49 -14.89 -12.65
N PRO A 151 12.79 -15.31 -13.70
CA PRO A 151 11.56 -16.08 -13.57
C PRO A 151 11.73 -17.43 -12.86
N ALA A 152 12.96 -17.95 -12.80
CA ALA A 152 13.27 -19.18 -12.06
C ALA A 152 13.43 -18.93 -10.54
N ILE A 153 13.60 -17.67 -10.12
CA ILE A 153 13.83 -17.30 -8.72
C ILE A 153 12.66 -16.43 -8.21
N GLN A 154 12.53 -15.22 -8.74
CA GLN A 154 11.50 -14.26 -8.36
C GLN A 154 11.35 -13.17 -9.42
N LEU A 155 10.10 -12.83 -9.73
CA LEU A 155 9.74 -11.64 -10.49
C LEU A 155 9.09 -10.61 -9.56
N VAL A 156 9.49 -9.35 -9.73
CA VAL A 156 8.94 -8.20 -9.00
C VAL A 156 8.23 -7.28 -9.99
N ASP A 157 6.98 -6.97 -9.72
CA ASP A 157 6.21 -5.99 -10.48
C ASP A 157 6.72 -4.58 -10.15
N THR A 158 7.05 -3.83 -11.17
CA THR A 158 7.69 -2.52 -11.01
C THR A 158 6.94 -1.47 -11.81
N LEU A 159 6.71 -0.33 -11.16
CA LEU A 159 6.15 0.88 -11.75
C LEU A 159 7.25 1.94 -11.84
N ALA A 160 7.40 2.58 -13.00
CA ALA A 160 8.40 3.62 -13.24
C ALA A 160 7.88 4.70 -14.19
N GLY A 161 8.51 5.88 -14.14
CA GLY A 161 8.21 6.98 -15.04
C GLY A 161 8.03 8.31 -14.33
N GLU A 162 7.83 9.38 -15.09
CA GLU A 162 7.72 10.76 -14.58
C GLU A 162 6.59 10.91 -13.54
N THR A 163 5.51 10.16 -13.69
CA THR A 163 4.39 10.16 -12.75
C THR A 163 4.82 9.77 -11.33
N LEU A 164 5.81 8.90 -11.19
CA LEU A 164 6.33 8.50 -9.88
C LEU A 164 7.30 9.51 -9.29
N TYR A 165 8.14 10.13 -10.11
CA TYR A 165 9.06 11.17 -9.62
C TYR A 165 8.32 12.31 -8.94
N ARG A 166 7.12 12.65 -9.40
CA ARG A 166 6.26 13.68 -8.80
C ARG A 166 5.64 13.26 -7.45
N LEU A 167 5.77 12.01 -7.02
CA LEU A 167 5.32 11.56 -5.70
C LEU A 167 6.33 11.96 -4.60
N GLU A 168 7.59 12.20 -4.99
CA GLU A 168 8.69 12.50 -4.08
C GLU A 168 8.89 14.01 -3.86
N ASP A 169 8.31 14.87 -4.73
CA ASP A 169 8.35 16.34 -4.64
C ASP A 169 7.22 16.89 -3.73
#